data_29367ff8fad4e3003d280f8cf8a450f0
#
_entry.id   29367ff8fad4e3003d280f8cf8a450f0
#
_cell.length_a   1.000
_cell.length_b   1.000
_cell.length_c   1.000
_cell.angle_alpha   90.00
_cell.angle_beta   90.00
_cell.angle_gamma   90.00
#
_symmetry.space_group_name_H-M   'P 1'
#
loop_
_entity.id
_entity.type
_entity.pdbx_description
1 polymer ?
#
loop_
_entity_poly.entity_id
_entity_poly.type
_entity_poly.pdbx_seq_one_letter_code
_entity_poly.pdbx_strand_id
1 'polypeptide(L)'
;MKSKQSSSLKRELDSGDAHSASKRSKPSSALIQHPTFWDSYGDVIIQVENTLFKLQGATLARQSEYFSKLLEDNQNVPKSKEVDELPVHKISMTSVRDFEALLTATDSSVLVYVLTFVYSITSINLNYRSYLLERPPFEVVASILRVSTVLDFPKLRDYAVSCMKDVWSDKLDRFSTTPKWLEHSAIAVQLARDYDVPVILKRALYELVRGSVFLEVQRLVASHQSCRY
;
A
#
# COMPACT_ATOMS: atom_id res chain seq x y z
N MET A 1 -76.38 -51.89 14.35
CA MET A 1 -76.57 -51.60 15.79
C MET A 1 -75.41 -50.76 16.28
N LYS A 2 -75.74 -49.61 16.83
CA LYS A 2 -74.98 -48.81 17.84
C LYS A 2 -73.49 -48.55 17.64
N SER A 3 -73.11 -47.40 17.17
CA SER A 3 -72.82 -46.14 17.90
C SER A 3 -71.76 -46.26 18.99
N LYS A 4 -70.68 -45.51 18.83
CA LYS A 4 -70.26 -44.56 19.86
C LYS A 4 -69.18 -43.63 19.33
N GLN A 5 -69.47 -42.36 19.40
CA GLN A 5 -68.56 -41.22 19.27
C GLN A 5 -67.57 -41.24 20.42
N SER A 6 -66.37 -40.82 20.19
CA SER A 6 -65.59 -40.10 21.21
C SER A 6 -64.70 -39.03 20.54
N SER A 7 -65.01 -37.83 20.91
CA SER A 7 -64.37 -36.60 20.65
C SER A 7 -62.96 -36.58 21.28
N SER A 8 -61.93 -36.17 20.55
CA SER A 8 -60.65 -35.79 21.14
C SER A 8 -60.20 -34.46 20.62
N LEU A 9 -59.96 -33.59 21.58
CA LEU A 9 -59.58 -32.20 21.45
C LEU A 9 -58.35 -32.02 20.59
N LYS A 10 -58.41 -31.11 19.58
CA LYS A 10 -57.31 -30.46 18.97
C LYS A 10 -56.71 -29.46 19.94
N ARG A 11 -55.46 -29.67 20.34
CA ARG A 11 -54.59 -28.64 20.86
C ARG A 11 -53.86 -28.01 19.68
N GLU A 12 -54.18 -26.77 19.39
CA GLU A 12 -53.37 -25.90 18.59
C GLU A 12 -52.06 -25.61 19.35
N LEU A 13 -50.94 -26.02 18.80
CA LEU A 13 -49.63 -25.59 19.22
C LEU A 13 -49.19 -24.48 18.25
N ASP A 14 -49.19 -23.32 18.84
CA ASP A 14 -48.64 -22.07 18.33
C ASP A 14 -47.21 -22.29 17.78
N SER A 15 -47.04 -22.12 16.48
CA SER A 15 -45.76 -22.21 15.82
C SER A 15 -45.09 -20.85 15.89
N GLY A 16 -44.12 -20.79 16.80
CA GLY A 16 -43.24 -19.61 16.97
C GLY A 16 -42.57 -19.15 15.69
N ASP A 17 -42.55 -17.87 15.54
CA ASP A 17 -41.90 -17.09 14.51
C ASP A 17 -40.44 -17.51 14.29
N ALA A 18 -40.17 -18.08 13.14
CA ALA A 18 -38.83 -18.20 12.60
C ALA A 18 -38.34 -16.80 12.18
N HIS A 19 -37.58 -16.16 13.06
CA HIS A 19 -36.80 -14.98 12.70
C HIS A 19 -35.88 -15.31 11.52
N SER A 20 -36.33 -14.96 10.34
CA SER A 20 -35.50 -14.86 9.14
C SER A 20 -34.38 -13.87 9.43
N ALA A 21 -33.20 -14.39 9.73
CA ALA A 21 -31.98 -13.60 9.81
C ALA A 21 -31.70 -13.01 8.43
N SER A 22 -32.14 -11.80 8.21
CA SER A 22 -31.78 -10.99 7.06
C SER A 22 -30.26 -10.89 7.03
N LYS A 23 -29.63 -11.59 6.08
CA LYS A 23 -28.23 -11.38 5.72
C LYS A 23 -28.10 -9.91 5.32
N ARG A 24 -27.57 -9.07 6.23
CA ARG A 24 -27.12 -7.73 5.91
C ARG A 24 -26.08 -7.86 4.78
N SER A 25 -26.51 -7.63 3.56
CA SER A 25 -25.64 -7.39 2.44
C SER A 25 -24.77 -6.21 2.83
N LYS A 26 -23.42 -6.41 2.87
CA LYS A 26 -22.47 -5.30 2.98
C LYS A 26 -22.84 -4.30 1.89
N PRO A 27 -22.89 -2.99 2.20
CA PRO A 27 -23.11 -2.00 1.17
C PRO A 27 -22.05 -2.18 0.10
N SER A 28 -22.48 -2.42 -1.13
CA SER A 28 -21.64 -2.39 -2.31
C SER A 28 -21.11 -0.96 -2.40
N SER A 29 -19.88 -0.74 -1.94
CA SER A 29 -19.24 0.56 -2.07
C SER A 29 -19.10 0.86 -3.56
N ALA A 30 -19.71 1.96 -4.00
CA ALA A 30 -19.65 2.41 -5.39
C ALA A 30 -18.19 2.54 -5.85
N LEU A 31 -17.90 2.07 -7.07
CA LEU A 31 -16.60 2.26 -7.68
C LEU A 31 -16.41 3.73 -8.04
N ILE A 32 -15.22 4.26 -7.75
CA ILE A 32 -14.87 5.67 -7.92
C ILE A 32 -13.69 5.75 -8.90
N GLN A 33 -13.80 6.60 -9.91
CA GLN A 33 -12.70 6.91 -10.81
C GLN A 33 -11.67 7.77 -10.09
N HIS A 34 -10.39 7.45 -10.25
CA HIS A 34 -9.33 8.24 -9.64
C HIS A 34 -9.19 9.61 -10.34
N PRO A 35 -9.20 10.73 -9.61
CA PRO A 35 -9.26 12.06 -10.22
C PRO A 35 -8.01 12.43 -11.05
N THR A 36 -6.84 11.91 -10.69
CA THR A 36 -5.57 12.25 -11.35
C THR A 36 -5.12 11.16 -12.34
N PHE A 37 -5.25 9.88 -11.95
CA PHE A 37 -4.79 8.75 -12.76
C PHE A 37 -5.92 8.16 -13.61
N TRP A 38 -6.52 9.02 -14.45
CA TRP A 38 -7.52 8.67 -15.45
C TRP A 38 -7.04 9.16 -16.82
N ASP A 39 -6.17 8.36 -17.46
CA ASP A 39 -5.56 8.71 -18.74
C ASP A 39 -6.60 8.57 -19.88
N SER A 40 -6.76 9.63 -20.68
CA SER A 40 -7.66 9.61 -21.85
C SER A 40 -7.24 8.56 -22.89
N TYR A 41 -5.95 8.27 -22.98
CA TYR A 41 -5.36 7.29 -23.88
C TYR A 41 -5.08 5.94 -23.21
N GLY A 42 -5.55 5.77 -21.97
CA GLY A 42 -5.42 4.52 -21.24
C GLY A 42 -6.22 3.40 -21.94
N ASP A 43 -5.60 2.23 -22.04
CA ASP A 43 -6.12 1.02 -22.69
C ASP A 43 -6.47 -0.08 -21.68
N VAL A 44 -6.22 0.16 -20.39
CA VAL A 44 -6.51 -0.79 -19.31
C VAL A 44 -7.05 -0.08 -18.07
N ILE A 45 -8.00 -0.71 -17.38
CA ILE A 45 -8.51 -0.23 -16.09
C ILE A 45 -8.03 -1.15 -14.98
N ILE A 46 -7.33 -0.58 -14.01
CA ILE A 46 -6.89 -1.27 -12.80
C ILE A 46 -7.81 -0.87 -11.65
N GLN A 47 -8.40 -1.85 -10.98
CA GLN A 47 -9.20 -1.65 -9.78
C GLN A 47 -8.37 -2.00 -8.55
N VAL A 48 -8.16 -1.01 -7.67
CA VAL A 48 -7.57 -1.21 -6.34
C VAL A 48 -8.61 -0.79 -5.30
N GLU A 49 -9.00 -1.71 -4.44
CA GLU A 49 -10.12 -1.50 -3.50
C GLU A 49 -11.39 -1.05 -4.24
N ASN A 50 -11.86 0.18 -4.00
CA ASN A 50 -13.02 0.78 -4.65
C ASN A 50 -12.65 1.85 -5.69
N THR A 51 -11.37 2.01 -5.99
CA THR A 51 -10.88 3.04 -6.91
C THR A 51 -10.46 2.41 -8.24
N LEU A 52 -10.86 3.05 -9.32
CA LEU A 52 -10.51 2.69 -10.69
C LEU A 52 -9.43 3.64 -11.22
N PHE A 53 -8.41 3.07 -11.82
CA PHE A 53 -7.30 3.75 -12.46
C PHE A 53 -7.30 3.39 -13.95
N LYS A 54 -7.35 4.38 -14.84
CA LYS A 54 -7.25 4.16 -16.28
C LYS A 54 -5.84 4.50 -16.74
N LEU A 55 -5.11 3.49 -17.21
CA LEU A 55 -3.67 3.56 -17.42
C LEU A 55 -3.26 2.97 -18.76
N GLN A 56 -2.03 3.22 -19.17
CA GLN A 56 -1.42 2.61 -20.36
C GLN A 56 -0.78 1.27 -19.99
N GLY A 57 -1.39 0.17 -20.44
CA GLY A 57 -0.96 -1.19 -20.13
C GLY A 57 0.49 -1.48 -20.58
N ALA A 58 0.85 -1.02 -21.79
CA ALA A 58 2.21 -1.19 -22.32
C ALA A 58 3.28 -0.53 -21.43
N THR A 59 2.98 0.58 -20.78
CA THR A 59 3.89 1.25 -19.85
C THR A 59 4.06 0.47 -18.56
N LEU A 60 3.00 -0.11 -18.03
CA LEU A 60 3.03 -0.99 -16.85
C LEU A 60 3.79 -2.29 -17.13
N ALA A 61 3.45 -2.97 -18.24
CA ALA A 61 4.07 -4.24 -18.63
C ALA A 61 5.59 -4.11 -18.84
N ARG A 62 6.05 -2.99 -19.38
CA ARG A 62 7.49 -2.75 -19.60
C ARG A 62 8.27 -2.62 -18.28
N GLN A 63 7.63 -2.22 -17.20
CA GLN A 63 8.28 -1.94 -15.92
C GLN A 63 8.07 -3.02 -14.86
N SER A 64 7.09 -3.93 -15.09
CA SER A 64 6.66 -4.94 -14.14
C SER A 64 6.36 -6.25 -14.85
N GLU A 65 6.99 -7.31 -14.39
CA GLU A 65 6.70 -8.67 -14.89
C GLU A 65 5.30 -9.13 -14.47
N TYR A 66 4.83 -8.69 -13.29
CA TYR A 66 3.46 -8.94 -12.85
C TYR A 66 2.43 -8.40 -13.85
N PHE A 67 2.59 -7.13 -14.29
CA PHE A 67 1.69 -6.54 -15.27
C PHE A 67 1.86 -7.10 -16.68
N SER A 68 3.09 -7.48 -17.06
CA SER A 68 3.29 -8.19 -18.34
C SER A 68 2.44 -9.45 -18.41
N LYS A 69 2.55 -10.31 -17.40
CA LYS A 69 1.75 -11.53 -17.31
C LYS A 69 0.25 -11.27 -17.20
N LEU A 70 -0.15 -10.31 -16.36
CA LEU A 70 -1.56 -9.96 -16.17
C LEU A 70 -2.23 -9.50 -17.45
N LEU A 71 -1.51 -8.74 -18.29
CA LEU A 71 -2.05 -8.18 -19.54
C LEU A 71 -1.95 -9.16 -20.72
N GLU A 72 -1.02 -10.10 -20.72
CA GLU A 72 -0.95 -11.19 -21.70
C GLU A 72 -2.14 -12.17 -21.56
N ASP A 73 -2.59 -12.43 -20.33
CA ASP A 73 -3.75 -13.30 -20.04
C ASP A 73 -5.09 -12.69 -20.46
N ASN A 74 -5.11 -11.44 -20.94
CA ASN A 74 -6.31 -10.68 -21.31
C ASN A 74 -7.16 -11.29 -22.43
N GLN A 75 -6.63 -12.23 -23.21
CA GLN A 75 -7.39 -12.91 -24.25
C GLN A 75 -8.55 -13.78 -23.69
N ASN A 76 -8.56 -14.00 -22.35
CA ASN A 76 -9.53 -14.85 -21.66
C ASN A 76 -10.41 -14.12 -20.62
N VAL A 77 -10.37 -12.79 -20.56
CA VAL A 77 -11.20 -12.05 -19.58
C VAL A 77 -12.67 -12.07 -20.02
N PRO A 78 -13.59 -12.55 -19.15
CA PRO A 78 -15.01 -12.53 -19.47
C PRO A 78 -15.49 -11.07 -19.64
N LYS A 79 -16.16 -10.78 -20.74
CA LYS A 79 -16.73 -9.46 -21.14
C LYS A 79 -17.64 -8.80 -20.08
N SER A 80 -17.96 -9.48 -18.99
CA SER A 80 -18.81 -8.99 -17.90
C SER A 80 -18.14 -8.00 -16.94
N LYS A 81 -16.85 -7.70 -17.14
CA LYS A 81 -16.07 -6.76 -16.30
C LYS A 81 -15.42 -5.67 -17.15
N GLU A 82 -16.21 -5.06 -17.99
CA GLU A 82 -15.77 -3.92 -18.81
C GLU A 82 -16.31 -2.62 -18.20
N VAL A 83 -15.47 -1.60 -18.15
CA VAL A 83 -15.84 -0.21 -17.88
C VAL A 83 -15.32 0.60 -19.06
N ASP A 84 -16.13 1.44 -19.67
CA ASP A 84 -15.80 2.17 -20.91
C ASP A 84 -15.28 1.24 -22.03
N GLU A 85 -15.84 0.03 -22.15
CA GLU A 85 -15.42 -1.00 -23.13
C GLU A 85 -13.99 -1.53 -22.91
N LEU A 86 -13.35 -1.19 -21.78
CA LEU A 86 -12.00 -1.63 -21.42
C LEU A 86 -12.01 -2.73 -20.37
N PRO A 87 -11.02 -3.65 -20.42
CA PRO A 87 -10.89 -4.69 -19.42
C PRO A 87 -10.54 -4.13 -18.05
N VAL A 88 -11.24 -4.59 -17.01
CA VAL A 88 -10.98 -4.21 -15.62
C VAL A 88 -10.22 -5.31 -14.89
N HIS A 89 -9.01 -5.02 -14.44
CA HIS A 89 -8.18 -5.91 -13.64
C HIS A 89 -8.21 -5.52 -12.17
N LYS A 90 -8.67 -6.42 -11.31
CA LYS A 90 -8.73 -6.20 -9.88
C LYS A 90 -7.44 -6.64 -9.20
N ILE A 91 -6.80 -5.72 -8.48
CA ILE A 91 -5.63 -5.99 -7.63
C ILE A 91 -6.06 -5.85 -6.16
N SER A 92 -5.87 -6.91 -5.38
CA SER A 92 -6.24 -6.94 -3.96
C SER A 92 -5.04 -6.90 -3.00
N MET A 93 -3.82 -6.95 -3.55
CA MET A 93 -2.57 -7.09 -2.79
C MET A 93 -1.97 -5.74 -2.38
N THR A 94 -2.59 -4.62 -2.74
CA THR A 94 -2.08 -3.28 -2.44
C THR A 94 -3.23 -2.35 -2.04
N SER A 95 -2.90 -1.27 -1.33
CA SER A 95 -3.85 -0.20 -1.02
C SER A 95 -3.84 0.88 -2.11
N VAL A 96 -4.93 1.66 -2.19
CA VAL A 96 -5.01 2.83 -3.09
C VAL A 96 -3.82 3.76 -2.87
N ARG A 97 -3.50 4.09 -1.61
CA ARG A 97 -2.38 4.97 -1.25
C ARG A 97 -1.02 4.46 -1.75
N ASP A 98 -0.76 3.16 -1.61
CA ASP A 98 0.51 2.58 -2.05
C ASP A 98 0.58 2.56 -3.58
N PHE A 99 -0.55 2.29 -4.25
CA PHE A 99 -0.61 2.29 -5.71
C PHE A 99 -0.48 3.71 -6.30
N GLU A 100 -1.08 4.72 -5.67
CA GLU A 100 -0.87 6.14 -6.01
C GLU A 100 0.61 6.55 -5.90
N ALA A 101 1.29 6.13 -4.82
CA ALA A 101 2.71 6.39 -4.65
C ALA A 101 3.56 5.75 -5.76
N LEU A 102 3.21 4.52 -6.18
CA LEU A 102 3.85 3.84 -7.32
C LEU A 102 3.65 4.62 -8.62
N LEU A 103 2.40 4.98 -8.94
CA LEU A 103 2.08 5.69 -10.18
C LEU A 103 2.77 7.07 -10.22
N THR A 104 2.75 7.79 -9.09
CA THR A 104 3.45 9.06 -8.96
C THR A 104 4.95 8.90 -9.19
N ALA A 105 5.57 7.85 -8.65
CA ALA A 105 6.98 7.57 -8.85
C ALA A 105 7.29 7.13 -10.30
N THR A 106 6.36 6.44 -10.94
CA THR A 106 6.48 5.99 -12.34
C THR A 106 6.34 7.17 -13.32
N ASP A 107 5.36 8.04 -13.10
CA ASP A 107 5.09 9.21 -13.93
C ASP A 107 6.16 10.29 -13.78
N SER A 108 6.64 10.52 -12.57
CA SER A 108 7.73 11.46 -12.26
C SER A 108 9.06 11.06 -12.91
N SER A 109 9.04 10.00 -13.73
CA SER A 109 10.20 9.47 -14.42
C SER A 109 11.41 9.34 -13.48
N VAL A 110 11.50 8.21 -12.81
CA VAL A 110 12.81 7.70 -12.34
C VAL A 110 13.83 7.78 -13.49
N LEU A 111 13.38 7.74 -14.75
CA LEU A 111 14.14 8.12 -15.94
C LEU A 111 14.68 9.54 -15.88
N VAL A 112 13.94 10.51 -15.37
CA VAL A 112 14.43 11.89 -15.20
C VAL A 112 15.48 11.95 -14.10
N TYR A 113 15.33 11.19 -13.02
CA TYR A 113 16.35 11.10 -11.97
C TYR A 113 17.66 10.52 -12.53
N VAL A 114 17.59 9.43 -13.29
CA VAL A 114 18.76 8.83 -13.93
C VAL A 114 19.33 9.74 -15.01
N LEU A 115 18.51 10.37 -15.83
CA LEU A 115 18.94 11.29 -16.88
C LEU A 115 19.48 12.62 -16.32
N THR A 116 18.89 13.17 -15.25
CA THR A 116 19.39 14.39 -14.60
C THR A 116 20.72 14.14 -13.88
N PHE A 117 20.87 12.99 -13.26
CA PHE A 117 22.12 12.60 -12.60
C PHE A 117 23.24 12.28 -13.63
N VAL A 118 22.89 11.67 -14.77
CA VAL A 118 23.86 11.28 -15.79
C VAL A 118 24.15 12.40 -16.80
N TYR A 119 23.19 13.28 -17.12
CA TYR A 119 23.30 14.21 -18.23
C TYR A 119 23.16 15.71 -17.88
N SER A 120 23.04 16.10 -16.60
CA SER A 120 22.92 17.52 -16.16
C SER A 120 21.91 18.36 -16.97
N ILE A 121 20.80 17.79 -17.40
CA ILE A 121 19.83 18.49 -18.24
C ILE A 121 18.92 19.37 -17.37
N THR A 122 18.99 20.69 -17.55
CA THR A 122 18.44 21.77 -16.70
C THR A 122 17.01 22.21 -17.06
N SER A 123 16.24 21.49 -17.85
CA SER A 123 14.94 21.97 -18.34
C SER A 123 13.82 20.98 -18.14
N ILE A 124 13.38 20.77 -16.89
CA ILE A 124 12.19 19.96 -16.62
C ILE A 124 11.29 20.64 -15.58
N ASN A 125 9.99 20.56 -15.87
CA ASN A 125 8.87 21.22 -15.19
C ASN A 125 8.99 21.24 -13.63
N LEU A 126 8.93 22.42 -13.05
CA LEU A 126 9.28 22.76 -11.66
C LEU A 126 8.49 22.04 -10.56
N ASN A 127 7.31 21.50 -10.85
CA ASN A 127 6.45 20.89 -9.84
C ASN A 127 6.92 19.49 -9.39
N TYR A 128 7.67 18.78 -10.22
CA TYR A 128 8.25 17.47 -9.91
C TYR A 128 9.68 17.54 -9.34
N ARG A 129 10.29 18.72 -9.40
CA ARG A 129 11.68 18.95 -8.97
C ARG A 129 11.87 18.79 -7.45
N SER A 130 10.81 18.95 -6.66
CA SER A 130 10.89 18.82 -5.20
C SER A 130 11.22 17.39 -4.76
N TYR A 131 10.66 16.37 -5.41
CA TYR A 131 10.99 14.96 -5.11
C TYR A 131 12.36 14.52 -5.63
N LEU A 132 12.90 15.22 -6.62
CA LEU A 132 14.23 14.94 -7.17
C LEU A 132 15.34 15.62 -6.37
N LEU A 133 15.06 16.77 -5.77
CA LEU A 133 16.03 17.54 -5.00
C LEU A 133 15.95 17.25 -3.50
N GLU A 134 14.78 16.88 -3.01
CA GLU A 134 14.57 16.50 -1.62
C GLU A 134 14.17 15.02 -1.55
N ARG A 135 14.77 14.30 -0.61
CA ARG A 135 14.40 12.91 -0.33
C ARG A 135 12.91 12.85 0.02
N PRO A 136 12.13 11.95 -0.62
CA PRO A 136 10.70 11.80 -0.31
C PRO A 136 10.47 11.54 1.19
N PRO A 137 9.30 11.87 1.74
CA PRO A 137 8.92 11.47 3.09
C PRO A 137 8.99 9.95 3.27
N PHE A 138 9.26 9.51 4.50
CA PHE A 138 9.38 8.08 4.81
C PHE A 138 8.18 7.26 4.36
N GLU A 139 6.97 7.76 4.57
CA GLU A 139 5.72 7.09 4.21
C GLU A 139 5.62 6.82 2.72
N VAL A 140 6.07 7.75 1.88
CA VAL A 140 6.09 7.59 0.41
C VAL A 140 7.08 6.50 0.02
N VAL A 141 8.30 6.53 0.58
CA VAL A 141 9.31 5.50 0.30
C VAL A 141 8.86 4.12 0.79
N ALA A 142 8.21 4.07 1.96
CA ALA A 142 7.63 2.84 2.50
C ALA A 142 6.51 2.29 1.60
N SER A 143 5.63 3.17 1.09
CA SER A 143 4.57 2.79 0.14
C SER A 143 5.16 2.28 -1.17
N ILE A 144 6.17 2.96 -1.73
CA ILE A 144 6.86 2.51 -2.95
C ILE A 144 7.51 1.13 -2.72
N LEU A 145 8.19 0.91 -1.58
CA LEU A 145 8.81 -0.38 -1.28
C LEU A 145 7.79 -1.51 -1.23
N ARG A 146 6.67 -1.30 -0.52
CA ARG A 146 5.59 -2.29 -0.41
C ARG A 146 5.04 -2.68 -1.77
N VAL A 147 4.56 -1.69 -2.51
CA VAL A 147 3.87 -1.95 -3.78
C VAL A 147 4.82 -2.42 -4.88
N SER A 148 6.04 -1.88 -4.95
CA SER A 148 7.02 -2.30 -5.96
C SER A 148 7.50 -3.74 -5.75
N THR A 149 7.53 -4.22 -4.51
CA THR A 149 7.87 -5.62 -4.22
C THR A 149 6.71 -6.55 -4.59
N VAL A 150 5.46 -6.16 -4.25
CA VAL A 150 4.27 -6.98 -4.50
C VAL A 150 3.89 -7.04 -5.98
N LEU A 151 4.05 -5.93 -6.70
CA LEU A 151 3.71 -5.82 -8.12
C LEU A 151 4.93 -5.93 -9.05
N ASP A 152 6.06 -6.37 -8.52
CA ASP A 152 7.29 -6.64 -9.26
C ASP A 152 7.78 -5.48 -10.16
N PHE A 153 8.07 -4.33 -9.51
CA PHE A 153 8.72 -3.17 -10.12
C PHE A 153 10.18 -3.07 -9.65
N PRO A 154 11.13 -3.80 -10.22
CA PRO A 154 12.48 -3.92 -9.67
C PRO A 154 13.20 -2.58 -9.53
N LYS A 155 13.09 -1.69 -10.52
CA LYS A 155 13.74 -0.37 -10.48
C LYS A 155 13.23 0.52 -9.36
N LEU A 156 11.92 0.51 -9.09
CA LEU A 156 11.32 1.29 -8.01
C LEU A 156 11.62 0.67 -6.65
N ARG A 157 11.70 -0.66 -6.57
CA ARG A 157 12.16 -1.36 -5.37
C ARG A 157 13.59 -0.97 -5.03
N ASP A 158 14.50 -1.02 -6.00
CA ASP A 158 15.90 -0.62 -5.81
C ASP A 158 16.03 0.84 -5.38
N TYR A 159 15.24 1.73 -5.96
CA TYR A 159 15.18 3.14 -5.56
C TYR A 159 14.74 3.28 -4.09
N ALA A 160 13.65 2.64 -3.68
CA ALA A 160 13.15 2.70 -2.30
C ALA A 160 14.16 2.13 -1.30
N VAL A 161 14.79 0.99 -1.64
CA VAL A 161 15.86 0.38 -0.85
C VAL A 161 17.06 1.32 -0.74
N SER A 162 17.46 1.99 -1.82
CA SER A 162 18.55 2.97 -1.81
C SER A 162 18.24 4.16 -0.88
N CYS A 163 17.03 4.72 -0.96
CA CYS A 163 16.60 5.78 -0.05
C CYS A 163 16.67 5.36 1.43
N MET A 164 16.25 4.13 1.73
CA MET A 164 16.32 3.59 3.08
C MET A 164 17.76 3.33 3.55
N LYS A 165 18.63 2.80 2.67
CA LYS A 165 20.06 2.59 2.97
C LYS A 165 20.77 3.87 3.34
N ASP A 166 20.41 4.98 2.73
CA ASP A 166 21.00 6.27 3.04
C ASP A 166 20.70 6.75 4.47
N VAL A 167 19.53 6.36 5.00
CA VAL A 167 19.09 6.75 6.35
C VAL A 167 19.58 5.73 7.38
N TRP A 168 19.37 4.46 7.13
CA TRP A 168 19.76 3.36 8.03
C TRP A 168 21.02 2.64 7.55
N SER A 169 22.07 3.42 7.20
CA SER A 169 23.37 2.88 6.83
C SER A 169 24.01 2.14 8.02
N ASP A 170 24.60 0.99 7.75
CA ASP A 170 25.40 0.23 8.73
C ASP A 170 26.85 0.71 8.81
N LYS A 171 27.24 1.73 8.06
CA LYS A 171 28.59 2.30 8.09
C LYS A 171 28.84 3.04 9.39
N LEU A 172 29.95 2.72 10.05
CA LEU A 172 30.34 3.26 11.37
C LEU A 172 30.45 4.80 11.40
N ASP A 173 30.93 5.41 10.32
CA ASP A 173 31.05 6.86 10.18
C ASP A 173 29.71 7.61 10.28
N ARG A 174 28.61 6.93 9.95
CA ARG A 174 27.25 7.48 10.03
C ARG A 174 26.55 7.21 11.34
N PHE A 175 27.11 6.43 12.26
CA PHE A 175 26.49 6.17 13.55
C PHE A 175 26.45 7.38 14.48
N SER A 176 27.33 8.36 14.28
CA SER A 176 27.33 9.63 15.04
C SER A 176 26.19 10.58 14.66
N THR A 177 25.57 10.39 13.50
CA THR A 177 24.48 11.24 13.02
C THR A 177 23.13 10.62 13.34
N THR A 178 22.18 11.45 13.81
CA THR A 178 20.79 11.02 14.01
C THR A 178 20.09 10.87 12.67
N PRO A 179 19.49 9.72 12.37
CA PRO A 179 18.75 9.54 11.12
C PRO A 179 17.56 10.50 11.04
N LYS A 180 17.27 11.01 9.84
CA LYS A 180 16.13 11.92 9.59
C LYS A 180 14.75 11.29 9.90
N TRP A 181 14.65 9.95 9.86
CA TRP A 181 13.40 9.21 10.05
C TRP A 181 13.46 8.33 11.31
N LEU A 182 14.10 8.84 12.37
CA LEU A 182 14.32 8.08 13.61
C LEU A 182 13.00 7.56 14.21
N GLU A 183 11.95 8.39 14.19
CA GLU A 183 10.62 8.04 14.68
C GLU A 183 9.99 6.85 13.94
N HIS A 184 10.42 6.56 12.74
CA HIS A 184 9.93 5.45 11.93
C HIS A 184 10.76 4.18 12.07
N SER A 185 11.71 4.09 13.01
CA SER A 185 12.61 2.94 13.18
C SER A 185 11.85 1.62 13.39
N ALA A 186 10.73 1.63 14.11
CA ALA A 186 9.90 0.44 14.31
C ALA A 186 9.28 -0.05 12.98
N ILE A 187 8.75 0.87 12.18
CA ILE A 187 8.18 0.56 10.86
C ILE A 187 9.28 0.11 9.89
N ALA A 188 10.46 0.73 9.95
CA ALA A 188 11.61 0.34 9.14
C ALA A 188 12.07 -1.10 9.45
N VAL A 189 12.08 -1.52 10.72
CA VAL A 189 12.36 -2.91 11.11
C VAL A 189 11.32 -3.87 10.54
N GLN A 190 10.03 -3.52 10.60
CA GLN A 190 8.97 -4.34 10.04
C GLN A 190 9.12 -4.46 8.52
N LEU A 191 9.28 -3.35 7.80
CA LEU A 191 9.49 -3.32 6.35
C LEU A 191 10.73 -4.13 5.94
N ALA A 192 11.82 -4.03 6.71
CA ALA A 192 13.05 -4.78 6.43
C ALA A 192 12.84 -6.30 6.47
N ARG A 193 11.95 -6.77 7.36
CA ARG A 193 11.61 -8.19 7.49
C ARG A 193 10.60 -8.64 6.45
N ASP A 194 9.53 -7.88 6.29
CA ASP A 194 8.40 -8.25 5.44
C ASP A 194 8.77 -8.24 3.93
N TYR A 195 9.69 -7.34 3.54
CA TYR A 195 10.08 -7.12 2.14
C TYR A 195 11.53 -7.50 1.83
N ASP A 196 12.16 -8.26 2.72
CA ASP A 196 13.53 -8.77 2.57
C ASP A 196 14.56 -7.67 2.23
N VAL A 197 14.71 -6.71 3.14
CA VAL A 197 15.70 -5.62 3.04
C VAL A 197 16.65 -5.67 4.25
N PRO A 198 17.46 -6.73 4.40
CA PRO A 198 18.29 -6.96 5.61
C PRO A 198 19.32 -5.87 5.86
N VAL A 199 19.72 -5.15 4.81
CA VAL A 199 20.77 -4.12 4.86
C VAL A 199 20.43 -2.95 5.78
N ILE A 200 19.14 -2.64 6.00
CA ILE A 200 18.71 -1.55 6.90
C ILE A 200 18.40 -2.06 8.31
N LEU A 201 18.20 -3.38 8.47
CA LEU A 201 17.66 -3.99 9.69
C LEU A 201 18.54 -3.71 10.91
N LYS A 202 19.85 -3.87 10.76
CA LYS A 202 20.82 -3.69 11.85
C LYS A 202 20.75 -2.29 12.45
N ARG A 203 20.79 -1.26 11.60
CA ARG A 203 20.73 0.13 12.04
C ARG A 203 19.34 0.50 12.57
N ALA A 204 18.26 0.06 11.92
CA ALA A 204 16.90 0.33 12.37
C ALA A 204 16.64 -0.27 13.76
N LEU A 205 17.10 -1.50 14.02
CA LEU A 205 17.03 -2.13 15.34
C LEU A 205 17.84 -1.35 16.38
N TYR A 206 19.07 -0.93 16.05
CA TYR A 206 19.89 -0.14 16.95
C TYR A 206 19.20 1.17 17.35
N GLU A 207 18.64 1.90 16.39
CA GLU A 207 17.93 3.16 16.66
C GLU A 207 16.62 2.94 17.45
N LEU A 208 15.93 1.84 17.20
CA LEU A 208 14.73 1.47 17.95
C LEU A 208 15.06 1.25 19.43
N VAL A 209 16.11 0.49 19.73
CA VAL A 209 16.56 0.23 21.10
C VAL A 209 17.08 1.51 21.76
N ARG A 210 17.90 2.29 21.03
CA ARG A 210 18.43 3.56 21.53
C ARG A 210 17.30 4.54 21.87
N GLY A 211 16.29 4.65 21.02
CA GLY A 211 15.13 5.50 21.22
C GLY A 211 14.30 5.09 22.44
N SER A 212 14.05 3.80 22.64
CA SER A 212 13.31 3.29 23.80
C SER A 212 14.04 3.53 25.13
N VAL A 213 15.34 3.30 25.15
CA VAL A 213 16.17 3.57 26.34
C VAL A 213 16.20 5.05 26.67
N PHE A 214 16.31 5.92 25.66
CA PHE A 214 16.32 7.38 25.87
C PHE A 214 15.00 7.88 26.48
N LEU A 215 13.86 7.39 25.98
CA LEU A 215 12.54 7.74 26.51
C LEU A 215 12.36 7.25 27.96
N GLU A 216 12.86 6.08 28.29
CA GLU A 216 12.81 5.54 29.66
C GLU A 216 13.65 6.37 30.62
N VAL A 217 14.87 6.73 30.24
CA VAL A 217 15.74 7.62 31.02
C VAL A 217 15.06 8.99 31.24
N GLN A 218 14.44 9.57 30.22
CA GLN A 218 13.70 10.83 30.37
C GLN A 218 12.53 10.70 31.35
N ARG A 219 11.76 9.61 31.31
CA ARG A 219 10.67 9.33 32.26
C ARG A 219 11.21 9.26 33.70
N LEU A 220 12.29 8.53 33.91
CA LEU A 220 12.91 8.40 35.23
C LEU A 220 13.44 9.74 35.79
N VAL A 221 14.05 10.56 34.93
CA VAL A 221 14.51 11.90 35.30
C VAL A 221 13.31 12.81 35.65
N ALA A 222 12.25 12.80 34.85
CA ALA A 222 11.07 13.59 35.14
C ALA A 222 10.35 13.16 36.43
N SER A 223 10.28 11.86 36.71
CA SER A 223 9.71 11.35 37.96
C SER A 223 10.54 11.74 39.21
N HIS A 224 11.86 11.79 39.10
CA HIS A 224 12.73 12.25 40.17
C HIS A 224 12.66 13.76 40.43
N GLN A 225 12.37 14.56 39.44
CA GLN A 225 12.15 16.00 39.61
C GLN A 225 10.83 16.31 40.27
N SER A 226 9.78 15.51 40.00
CA SER A 226 8.45 15.66 40.61
C SER A 226 8.40 15.28 42.09
N CYS A 227 9.36 14.52 42.62
CA CYS A 227 9.43 14.15 44.05
C CYS A 227 10.20 15.14 44.92
N ARG A 228 10.64 16.28 44.39
CA ARG A 228 11.44 17.28 45.13
C ARG A 228 10.64 18.56 45.49
N TYR A 229 9.32 18.58 45.34
CA TYR A 229 8.46 19.68 45.75
C TYR A 229 7.44 19.23 46.79
#